data_e657070a1426488220ee260d406af555
#
_entry.id   e657070a1426488220ee260d406af555
#
_cell.length_a   1.000
_cell.length_b   1.000
_cell.length_c   1.000
_cell.angle_alpha   90.00
_cell.angle_beta   90.00
_cell.angle_gamma   90.00
#
_symmetry.space_group_name_H-M   'P 1'
#
loop_
_entity.id
_entity.type
_entity.pdbx_description
1 polymer ?
#
loop_
_entity_poly.entity_id
_entity_poly.type
_entity_poly.pdbx_seq_one_letter_code
_entity_poly.pdbx_strand_id
1 'polypeptide(L)'
;MAQTAAVKQSKANARAQKQLGHNTWRKALMQHYWLYIMMLPALLYMIIFNYLPMTGLYMAFTDFSPFNGDTILESVFGSPFVGLKYFKKLFTGPDFWTLFRNTLSISLANLFFAFPAPIILALILNELRCKWFKRTAQTLVYIPHFVSIVIVAALTFQMFSTTDGAIYHVLTQIFGANAPDLLSDPKLFPALIVGQNIWKETGYGTIIYLAALSSVDVQLYEAAKIDGAGRWQLMWHVTLPAIRGTIVLMLIMKVGQLLNTSYEQIFLMQNSMNRAASDVFDTYVYTKGITGGQYSLATATGLFKSTISMLMVVSANKIAKLCGESGLY
;
A
#
# COMPACT_ATOMS: atom_id res chain seq x y z
N MET A 1 50.33 -14.93 -43.73
CA MET A 1 50.86 -13.89 -42.78
C MET A 1 49.91 -12.77 -42.52
N ALA A 2 49.12 -12.24 -43.46
CA ALA A 2 48.18 -11.13 -43.24
C ALA A 2 47.00 -11.40 -42.26
N GLN A 3 46.43 -12.62 -42.28
CA GLN A 3 45.32 -13.00 -41.37
C GLN A 3 45.74 -13.10 -39.89
N THR A 4 46.97 -13.52 -39.61
CA THR A 4 47.50 -13.63 -38.24
C THR A 4 47.79 -12.28 -37.62
N ALA A 5 48.13 -11.27 -38.45
CA ALA A 5 48.33 -9.86 -38.03
C ALA A 5 46.96 -9.20 -37.68
N ALA A 6 45.92 -9.42 -38.46
CA ALA A 6 44.58 -8.89 -38.23
C ALA A 6 43.93 -9.41 -36.94
N VAL A 7 44.09 -10.70 -36.63
CA VAL A 7 43.60 -11.35 -35.39
C VAL A 7 44.35 -10.84 -34.18
N LYS A 8 45.68 -10.61 -34.27
CA LYS A 8 46.46 -9.99 -33.17
C LYS A 8 46.03 -8.56 -32.89
N GLN A 9 45.77 -7.79 -33.93
CA GLN A 9 45.32 -6.38 -33.83
C GLN A 9 43.91 -6.28 -33.21
N SER A 10 42.97 -7.17 -33.62
CA SER A 10 41.64 -7.27 -33.02
C SER A 10 41.67 -7.60 -31.52
N LYS A 11 42.51 -8.57 -31.12
CA LYS A 11 42.70 -8.93 -29.68
C LYS A 11 43.37 -7.82 -28.89
N ALA A 12 44.29 -7.07 -29.47
CA ALA A 12 44.91 -5.91 -28.84
C ALA A 12 43.91 -4.77 -28.62
N ASN A 13 43.08 -4.48 -29.62
CA ASN A 13 42.03 -3.47 -29.52
C ASN A 13 40.94 -3.84 -28.46
N ALA A 14 40.55 -5.10 -28.42
CA ALA A 14 39.61 -5.58 -27.40
C ALA A 14 40.16 -5.50 -25.96
N ARG A 15 41.47 -5.77 -25.82
CA ARG A 15 42.17 -5.59 -24.50
C ARG A 15 42.30 -4.13 -24.12
N ALA A 16 42.62 -3.24 -25.08
CA ALA A 16 42.69 -1.79 -24.85
C ALA A 16 41.32 -1.20 -24.49
N GLN A 17 40.25 -1.60 -25.15
CA GLN A 17 38.86 -1.21 -24.79
C GLN A 17 38.46 -1.71 -23.38
N LYS A 18 38.84 -2.91 -23.00
CA LYS A 18 38.58 -3.46 -21.68
C LYS A 18 39.36 -2.74 -20.57
N GLN A 19 40.60 -2.31 -20.85
CA GLN A 19 41.41 -1.52 -19.93
C GLN A 19 40.94 -0.05 -19.82
N LEU A 20 40.45 0.53 -20.91
CA LEU A 20 39.82 1.87 -20.91
C LEU A 20 38.52 1.87 -20.10
N GLY A 21 37.69 0.83 -20.20
CA GLY A 21 36.48 0.68 -19.40
C GLY A 21 36.74 0.58 -17.90
N HIS A 22 37.77 -0.15 -17.50
CA HIS A 22 38.11 -0.30 -16.08
C HIS A 22 38.71 0.95 -15.46
N ASN A 23 39.46 1.74 -16.24
CA ASN A 23 40.08 2.99 -15.78
C ASN A 23 39.08 4.15 -15.73
N THR A 24 38.05 4.16 -16.57
CA THR A 24 36.96 5.13 -16.54
C THR A 24 36.07 4.96 -15.31
N TRP A 25 35.81 3.73 -14.87
CA TRP A 25 35.02 3.45 -13.66
C TRP A 25 35.67 3.99 -12.37
N ARG A 26 36.97 3.74 -12.20
CA ARG A 26 37.72 4.25 -11.05
C ARG A 26 37.81 5.79 -11.07
N LYS A 27 38.05 6.40 -12.23
CA LYS A 27 38.06 7.86 -12.36
C LYS A 27 36.70 8.47 -12.08
N ALA A 28 35.59 7.86 -12.59
CA ALA A 28 34.24 8.30 -12.32
C ALA A 28 33.89 8.19 -10.84
N LEU A 29 34.27 7.10 -10.16
CA LEU A 29 34.12 6.94 -8.72
C LEU A 29 34.89 8.03 -7.93
N MET A 30 36.14 8.31 -8.31
CA MET A 30 36.96 9.33 -7.64
C MET A 30 36.46 10.76 -7.92
N GLN A 31 35.88 11.03 -9.11
CA GLN A 31 35.32 12.33 -9.45
C GLN A 31 34.01 12.62 -8.72
N HIS A 32 33.23 11.57 -8.42
CA HIS A 32 31.90 11.68 -7.84
C HIS A 32 31.79 11.10 -6.42
N TYR A 33 32.91 10.97 -5.69
CA TYR A 33 32.91 10.32 -4.37
C TYR A 33 31.95 10.99 -3.37
N TRP A 34 31.75 12.31 -3.47
CA TRP A 34 30.81 13.03 -2.64
C TRP A 34 29.38 12.54 -2.81
N LEU A 35 28.97 12.16 -4.03
CA LEU A 35 27.64 11.58 -4.28
C LEU A 35 27.47 10.25 -3.55
N TYR A 36 28.51 9.40 -3.56
CA TYR A 36 28.48 8.12 -2.85
C TYR A 36 28.45 8.31 -1.33
N ILE A 37 29.20 9.30 -0.81
CA ILE A 37 29.16 9.63 0.62
C ILE A 37 27.75 10.11 1.02
N MET A 38 27.09 10.93 0.20
CA MET A 38 25.73 11.37 0.44
C MET A 38 24.70 10.23 0.35
N MET A 39 24.93 9.22 -0.50
CA MET A 39 24.07 8.03 -0.61
C MET A 39 24.29 7.04 0.53
N LEU A 40 25.46 7.01 1.14
CA LEU A 40 25.88 6.00 2.11
C LEU A 40 24.93 5.91 3.31
N PRO A 41 24.48 6.99 3.96
CA PRO A 41 23.51 6.90 5.05
C PRO A 41 22.19 6.23 4.63
N ALA A 42 21.67 6.56 3.44
CA ALA A 42 20.45 5.97 2.91
C ALA A 42 20.62 4.48 2.58
N LEU A 43 21.76 4.10 2.00
CA LEU A 43 22.09 2.69 1.72
C LEU A 43 22.27 1.89 3.02
N LEU A 44 22.97 2.42 4.01
CA LEU A 44 23.11 1.77 5.31
C LEU A 44 21.76 1.59 5.99
N TYR A 45 20.93 2.63 6.00
CA TYR A 45 19.56 2.53 6.52
C TYR A 45 18.78 1.41 5.82
N MET A 46 18.83 1.36 4.49
CA MET A 46 18.14 0.36 3.71
C MET A 46 18.64 -1.06 4.01
N ILE A 47 19.96 -1.25 4.12
CA ILE A 47 20.55 -2.56 4.43
C ILE A 47 20.16 -2.99 5.84
N ILE A 48 20.33 -2.12 6.84
CA ILE A 48 20.11 -2.47 8.24
C ILE A 48 18.63 -2.67 8.56
N PHE A 49 17.74 -1.81 8.04
CA PHE A 49 16.35 -1.82 8.44
C PHE A 49 15.40 -2.55 7.46
N ASN A 50 15.84 -2.82 6.22
CA ASN A 50 15.03 -3.55 5.25
C ASN A 50 15.63 -4.92 4.91
N TYR A 51 16.90 -4.97 4.49
CA TYR A 51 17.51 -6.23 4.06
C TYR A 51 17.88 -7.17 5.22
N LEU A 52 18.47 -6.65 6.28
CA LEU A 52 18.85 -7.48 7.42
C LEU A 52 17.65 -8.20 8.06
N PRO A 53 16.50 -7.55 8.30
CA PRO A 53 15.30 -8.25 8.82
C PRO A 53 14.74 -9.31 7.87
N MET A 54 15.02 -9.25 6.56
CA MET A 54 14.59 -10.30 5.61
C MET A 54 15.21 -11.67 5.93
N THR A 55 16.34 -11.73 6.63
CA THR A 55 16.89 -13.00 7.14
C THR A 55 15.90 -13.71 8.06
N GLY A 56 15.06 -12.97 8.77
CA GLY A 56 13.99 -13.50 9.61
C GLY A 56 12.91 -14.26 8.82
N LEU A 57 12.81 -14.12 7.49
CA LEU A 57 11.88 -14.91 6.68
C LEU A 57 12.20 -16.42 6.75
N TYR A 58 13.44 -16.77 7.10
CA TYR A 58 13.84 -18.16 7.33
C TYR A 58 13.04 -18.83 8.46
N MET A 59 12.57 -18.04 9.45
CA MET A 59 11.71 -18.54 10.54
C MET A 59 10.40 -19.17 10.04
N ALA A 60 9.92 -18.80 8.84
CA ALA A 60 8.72 -19.43 8.25
C ALA A 60 8.89 -20.93 7.98
N PHE A 61 10.14 -21.39 7.83
CA PHE A 61 10.50 -22.76 7.47
C PHE A 61 11.15 -23.53 8.63
N THR A 62 11.34 -22.90 9.79
CA THR A 62 11.96 -23.48 10.97
C THR A 62 11.02 -23.47 12.18
N ASP A 63 11.29 -24.33 13.14
CA ASP A 63 10.62 -24.29 14.47
C ASP A 63 11.38 -23.31 15.36
N PHE A 64 11.18 -22.01 15.07
CA PHE A 64 11.94 -20.94 15.71
C PHE A 64 11.58 -20.77 17.17
N SER A 65 12.61 -20.73 18.01
CA SER A 65 12.52 -20.29 19.39
C SER A 65 13.60 -19.25 19.68
N PRO A 66 13.25 -18.14 20.34
CA PRO A 66 14.23 -17.12 20.74
C PRO A 66 15.35 -17.64 21.65
N PHE A 67 15.17 -18.83 22.25
CA PHE A 67 16.09 -19.44 23.21
C PHE A 67 17.03 -20.47 22.57
N ASN A 68 17.03 -20.64 21.25
CA ASN A 68 17.86 -21.62 20.53
C ASN A 68 19.31 -21.16 20.28
N GLY A 69 19.67 -19.94 20.69
CA GLY A 69 21.03 -19.37 20.54
C GLY A 69 21.24 -18.16 21.43
N ASP A 70 22.50 -17.75 21.56
CA ASP A 70 22.91 -16.58 22.38
C ASP A 70 22.58 -15.26 21.68
N THR A 71 22.45 -15.29 20.36
CA THR A 71 22.07 -14.14 19.54
C THR A 71 20.83 -14.43 18.72
N ILE A 72 20.13 -13.35 18.29
CA ILE A 72 18.93 -13.49 17.43
C ILE A 72 19.27 -14.24 16.12
N LEU A 73 20.43 -13.95 15.51
CA LEU A 73 20.86 -14.61 14.28
C LEU A 73 21.15 -16.09 14.50
N GLU A 74 21.83 -16.46 15.60
CA GLU A 74 22.04 -17.85 15.97
C GLU A 74 20.73 -18.59 16.23
N SER A 75 19.79 -17.96 16.93
CA SER A 75 18.46 -18.54 17.15
C SER A 75 17.70 -18.74 15.84
N VAL A 76 17.80 -17.83 14.87
CA VAL A 76 17.15 -17.94 13.54
C VAL A 76 17.74 -19.10 12.74
N PHE A 77 19.07 -19.17 12.63
CA PHE A 77 19.75 -20.20 11.82
C PHE A 77 19.98 -21.51 12.55
N GLY A 78 20.04 -21.50 13.88
CA GLY A 78 20.18 -22.70 14.71
C GLY A 78 18.86 -23.43 14.96
N SER A 79 17.71 -22.85 14.60
CA SER A 79 16.42 -23.50 14.78
C SER A 79 16.22 -24.66 13.79
N PRO A 80 15.60 -25.80 14.22
CA PRO A 80 15.43 -26.97 13.37
C PRO A 80 14.54 -26.64 12.15
N PHE A 81 15.00 -27.05 10.97
CA PHE A 81 14.26 -26.89 9.73
C PHE A 81 13.07 -27.84 9.65
N VAL A 82 11.86 -27.31 9.48
CA VAL A 82 10.59 -28.08 9.43
C VAL A 82 9.85 -27.91 8.09
N GLY A 83 10.46 -27.25 7.13
CA GLY A 83 9.91 -27.05 5.80
C GLY A 83 8.57 -26.29 5.81
N LEU A 84 7.54 -26.84 5.17
CA LEU A 84 6.24 -26.20 5.00
C LEU A 84 5.24 -26.48 6.16
N LYS A 85 5.69 -26.94 7.32
CA LYS A 85 4.85 -27.29 8.48
C LYS A 85 3.90 -26.14 8.86
N TYR A 86 4.40 -24.92 8.94
CA TYR A 86 3.63 -23.76 9.36
C TYR A 86 2.67 -23.23 8.28
N PHE A 87 3.02 -23.38 7.01
CA PHE A 87 2.09 -23.11 5.91
C PHE A 87 0.93 -24.12 5.93
N LYS A 88 1.22 -25.41 6.10
CA LYS A 88 0.16 -26.42 6.26
C LYS A 88 -0.72 -26.09 7.46
N LYS A 89 -0.15 -25.76 8.63
CA LYS A 89 -0.88 -25.37 9.83
C LYS A 89 -1.76 -24.13 9.57
N LEU A 90 -1.29 -23.13 8.81
CA LEU A 90 -2.08 -21.96 8.43
C LEU A 90 -3.29 -22.36 7.60
N PHE A 91 -3.10 -23.11 6.51
CA PHE A 91 -4.18 -23.44 5.56
C PHE A 91 -5.20 -24.46 6.12
N THR A 92 -4.76 -25.37 6.99
CA THR A 92 -5.66 -26.35 7.62
C THR A 92 -6.26 -25.84 8.94
N GLY A 93 -5.81 -24.68 9.42
CA GLY A 93 -6.32 -24.06 10.64
C GLY A 93 -7.76 -23.58 10.47
N PRO A 94 -8.57 -23.63 11.53
CA PRO A 94 -9.97 -23.19 11.50
C PRO A 94 -10.12 -21.69 11.19
N ASP A 95 -9.11 -20.89 11.52
CA ASP A 95 -9.15 -19.43 11.39
C ASP A 95 -8.93 -18.95 9.96
N PHE A 96 -8.27 -19.76 9.08
CA PHE A 96 -7.82 -19.30 7.77
C PHE A 96 -8.92 -18.68 6.91
N TRP A 97 -10.05 -19.36 6.78
CA TRP A 97 -11.16 -18.88 5.93
C TRP A 97 -11.83 -17.63 6.49
N THR A 98 -11.90 -17.50 7.81
CA THR A 98 -12.41 -16.29 8.47
C THR A 98 -11.47 -15.11 8.21
N LEU A 99 -10.17 -15.30 8.42
CA LEU A 99 -9.15 -14.29 8.16
C LEU A 99 -9.14 -13.86 6.69
N PHE A 100 -9.19 -14.83 5.78
CA PHE A 100 -9.19 -14.55 4.34
C PHE A 100 -10.42 -13.77 3.92
N ARG A 101 -11.61 -14.21 4.32
CA ARG A 101 -12.87 -13.54 4.00
C ARG A 101 -12.91 -12.12 4.55
N ASN A 102 -12.53 -11.93 5.82
CA ASN A 102 -12.58 -10.63 6.46
C ASN A 102 -11.57 -9.67 5.84
N THR A 103 -10.32 -10.12 5.63
CA THR A 103 -9.29 -9.33 4.95
C THR A 103 -9.75 -8.91 3.57
N LEU A 104 -10.29 -9.86 2.79
CA LEU A 104 -10.75 -9.58 1.44
C LEU A 104 -11.97 -8.64 1.42
N SER A 105 -12.92 -8.83 2.34
CA SER A 105 -14.12 -7.99 2.46
C SER A 105 -13.76 -6.52 2.72
N ILE A 106 -12.92 -6.27 3.73
CA ILE A 106 -12.46 -4.90 4.08
C ILE A 106 -11.65 -4.31 2.92
N SER A 107 -10.76 -5.09 2.32
CA SER A 107 -9.89 -4.63 1.24
C SER A 107 -10.64 -4.32 -0.04
N LEU A 108 -11.58 -5.17 -0.44
CA LEU A 108 -12.45 -4.91 -1.60
C LEU A 108 -13.34 -3.70 -1.35
N ALA A 109 -13.93 -3.58 -0.16
CA ALA A 109 -14.72 -2.41 0.19
C ALA A 109 -13.88 -1.12 0.14
N ASN A 110 -12.62 -1.14 0.62
CA ASN A 110 -11.68 -0.02 0.45
C ASN A 110 -11.37 0.25 -1.04
N LEU A 111 -11.18 -0.80 -1.85
CA LEU A 111 -10.90 -0.64 -3.27
C LEU A 111 -12.09 -0.01 -4.03
N PHE A 112 -13.33 -0.42 -3.71
CA PHE A 112 -14.51 0.07 -4.42
C PHE A 112 -14.98 1.45 -3.93
N PHE A 113 -14.82 1.77 -2.64
CA PHE A 113 -15.35 2.99 -2.07
C PHE A 113 -14.26 4.02 -1.73
N ALA A 114 -13.16 3.61 -1.10
CA ALA A 114 -12.12 4.54 -0.68
C ALA A 114 -11.16 4.91 -1.83
N PHE A 115 -10.92 4.02 -2.79
CA PHE A 115 -10.04 4.34 -3.93
C PHE A 115 -10.64 5.39 -4.90
N PRO A 116 -11.94 5.35 -5.29
CA PRO A 116 -12.51 6.38 -6.14
C PRO A 116 -12.71 7.75 -5.46
N ALA A 117 -12.82 7.77 -4.12
CA ALA A 117 -13.13 8.99 -3.39
C ALA A 117 -12.12 10.14 -3.63
N PRO A 118 -10.79 9.94 -3.60
CA PRO A 118 -9.82 10.99 -3.95
C PRO A 118 -9.94 11.47 -5.40
N ILE A 119 -10.29 10.58 -6.33
CA ILE A 119 -10.46 10.92 -7.75
C ILE A 119 -11.66 11.85 -7.91
N ILE A 120 -12.80 11.47 -7.33
CA ILE A 120 -14.03 12.27 -7.35
C ILE A 120 -13.78 13.63 -6.71
N LEU A 121 -13.13 13.67 -5.54
CA LEU A 121 -12.81 14.91 -4.86
C LEU A 121 -11.86 15.79 -5.70
N ALA A 122 -10.86 15.20 -6.37
CA ALA A 122 -9.96 15.94 -7.26
C ALA A 122 -10.70 16.59 -8.43
N LEU A 123 -11.62 15.87 -9.05
CA LEU A 123 -12.45 16.39 -10.14
C LEU A 123 -13.33 17.53 -9.65
N ILE A 124 -13.99 17.40 -8.50
CA ILE A 124 -14.81 18.45 -7.90
C ILE A 124 -13.96 19.69 -7.60
N LEU A 125 -12.81 19.51 -6.93
CA LEU A 125 -11.90 20.61 -6.61
C LEU A 125 -11.31 21.28 -7.85
N ASN A 126 -11.13 20.54 -8.94
CA ASN A 126 -10.64 21.10 -10.19
C ASN A 126 -11.65 22.03 -10.86
N GLU A 127 -12.95 21.78 -10.72
CA GLU A 127 -14.02 22.60 -11.27
C GLU A 127 -14.27 23.92 -10.50
N LEU A 128 -13.70 24.05 -9.29
CA LEU A 128 -13.88 25.26 -8.47
C LEU A 128 -13.14 26.45 -9.09
N ARG A 129 -13.91 27.48 -9.46
CA ARG A 129 -13.39 28.72 -10.07
C ARG A 129 -12.80 29.69 -9.06
N CYS A 130 -13.38 29.76 -7.87
CA CYS A 130 -12.94 30.66 -6.81
C CYS A 130 -11.66 30.11 -6.16
N LYS A 131 -10.52 30.75 -6.40
CA LYS A 131 -9.20 30.32 -5.91
C LYS A 131 -9.13 30.25 -4.39
N TRP A 132 -9.72 31.23 -3.69
CA TRP A 132 -9.75 31.26 -2.23
C TRP A 132 -10.54 30.07 -1.68
N PHE A 133 -11.74 29.82 -2.19
CA PHE A 133 -12.58 28.71 -1.76
C PHE A 133 -11.91 27.36 -2.05
N LYS A 134 -11.30 27.19 -3.26
CA LYS A 134 -10.53 26.01 -3.62
C LYS A 134 -9.42 25.72 -2.61
N ARG A 135 -8.62 26.76 -2.25
CA ARG A 135 -7.51 26.63 -1.31
C ARG A 135 -7.99 26.27 0.10
N THR A 136 -9.06 26.93 0.57
CA THR A 136 -9.65 26.64 1.89
C THR A 136 -10.20 25.22 1.94
N ALA A 137 -10.97 24.81 0.93
CA ALA A 137 -11.49 23.44 0.83
C ALA A 137 -10.37 22.38 0.83
N GLN A 138 -9.30 22.59 0.03
CA GLN A 138 -8.12 21.72 0.03
C GLN A 138 -7.50 21.61 1.42
N THR A 139 -7.28 22.73 2.12
CA THR A 139 -6.70 22.72 3.46
C THR A 139 -7.57 21.92 4.43
N LEU A 140 -8.89 22.15 4.43
CA LEU A 140 -9.82 21.47 5.33
C LEU A 140 -9.88 19.96 5.10
N VAL A 141 -9.89 19.50 3.84
CA VAL A 141 -9.95 18.06 3.53
C VAL A 141 -8.61 17.35 3.71
N TYR A 142 -7.48 18.08 3.79
CA TYR A 142 -6.17 17.49 4.04
C TYR A 142 -5.89 17.27 5.54
N ILE A 143 -6.48 18.07 6.42
CA ILE A 143 -6.25 18.03 7.88
C ILE A 143 -6.45 16.61 8.47
N PRO A 144 -7.52 15.86 8.13
CA PRO A 144 -7.75 14.54 8.72
C PRO A 144 -6.61 13.55 8.53
N HIS A 145 -5.86 13.64 7.44
CA HIS A 145 -4.72 12.76 7.18
C HIS A 145 -3.64 12.84 8.27
N PHE A 146 -3.41 14.02 8.82
CA PHE A 146 -2.38 14.26 9.85
C PHE A 146 -2.81 13.84 11.25
N VAL A 147 -4.07 13.48 11.43
CA VAL A 147 -4.58 12.96 12.70
C VAL A 147 -4.11 11.51 12.90
N SER A 148 -3.53 11.21 14.06
CA SER A 148 -3.08 9.85 14.38
C SER A 148 -4.27 8.88 14.38
N ILE A 149 -4.04 7.64 13.96
CA ILE A 149 -5.09 6.63 13.90
C ILE A 149 -5.67 6.30 15.29
N VAL A 150 -4.88 6.46 16.35
CA VAL A 150 -5.32 6.30 17.74
C VAL A 150 -6.38 7.35 18.08
N ILE A 151 -6.15 8.61 17.68
CA ILE A 151 -7.12 9.70 17.89
C ILE A 151 -8.37 9.44 17.05
N VAL A 152 -8.23 8.98 15.80
CA VAL A 152 -9.38 8.62 14.95
C VAL A 152 -10.22 7.53 15.61
N ALA A 153 -9.59 6.49 16.15
CA ALA A 153 -10.27 5.42 16.88
C ALA A 153 -10.99 5.97 18.12
N ALA A 154 -10.31 6.77 18.95
CA ALA A 154 -10.89 7.37 20.14
C ALA A 154 -12.11 8.27 19.82
N LEU A 155 -11.99 9.11 18.79
CA LEU A 155 -13.10 9.93 18.29
C LEU A 155 -14.26 9.07 17.79
N THR A 156 -13.96 7.97 17.08
CA THR A 156 -14.99 7.04 16.59
C THR A 156 -15.73 6.41 17.77
N PHE A 157 -15.03 5.92 18.79
CA PHE A 157 -15.68 5.39 20.00
C PHE A 157 -16.55 6.44 20.68
N GLN A 158 -16.05 7.65 20.85
CA GLN A 158 -16.79 8.72 21.53
C GLN A 158 -18.02 9.14 20.72
N MET A 159 -17.93 9.20 19.39
CA MET A 159 -19.05 9.67 18.55
C MET A 159 -20.12 8.60 18.32
N PHE A 160 -19.74 7.32 18.26
CA PHE A 160 -20.64 6.21 17.96
C PHE A 160 -21.01 5.39 19.20
N SER A 161 -20.57 5.77 20.42
CA SER A 161 -20.94 5.11 21.67
C SER A 161 -22.47 5.03 21.80
N THR A 162 -22.97 3.87 22.13
CA THR A 162 -24.41 3.63 22.33
C THR A 162 -24.98 4.34 23.56
N THR A 163 -24.13 4.79 24.49
CA THR A 163 -24.55 5.53 25.69
C THR A 163 -24.58 7.03 25.45
N ASP A 164 -23.46 7.63 25.02
CA ASP A 164 -23.28 9.08 24.98
C ASP A 164 -22.85 9.62 23.61
N GLY A 165 -22.84 8.77 22.57
CA GLY A 165 -22.34 9.14 21.25
C GLY A 165 -23.26 10.08 20.50
N ALA A 166 -22.73 11.25 20.10
CA ALA A 166 -23.48 12.26 19.37
C ALA A 166 -24.07 11.73 18.05
N ILE A 167 -23.30 10.94 17.30
CA ILE A 167 -23.78 10.33 16.06
C ILE A 167 -24.80 9.23 16.35
N TYR A 168 -24.58 8.44 17.39
CA TYR A 168 -25.54 7.40 17.79
C TYR A 168 -26.90 8.02 18.19
N HIS A 169 -26.91 9.15 18.88
CA HIS A 169 -28.15 9.87 19.18
C HIS A 169 -28.88 10.33 17.90
N VAL A 170 -28.18 10.80 16.89
CA VAL A 170 -28.79 11.14 15.58
C VAL A 170 -29.35 9.88 14.93
N LEU A 171 -28.62 8.75 14.96
CA LEU A 171 -29.09 7.49 14.42
C LEU A 171 -30.35 6.99 15.15
N THR A 172 -30.43 7.12 16.46
CA THR A 172 -31.62 6.77 17.24
C THR A 172 -32.82 7.66 16.93
N GLN A 173 -32.62 8.93 16.62
CA GLN A 173 -33.70 9.80 16.16
C GLN A 173 -34.26 9.40 14.78
N ILE A 174 -33.39 8.88 13.89
CA ILE A 174 -33.77 8.49 12.53
C ILE A 174 -34.38 7.07 12.51
N PHE A 175 -33.74 6.11 13.19
CA PHE A 175 -34.07 4.68 13.10
C PHE A 175 -34.82 4.15 14.35
N GLY A 176 -35.01 5.00 15.37
CA GLY A 176 -35.68 4.61 16.63
C GLY A 176 -34.91 3.49 17.35
N ALA A 177 -35.64 2.52 17.87
CA ALA A 177 -35.09 1.37 18.58
C ALA A 177 -34.22 0.43 17.70
N ASN A 178 -34.27 0.58 16.37
CA ASN A 178 -33.48 -0.19 15.44
C ASN A 178 -32.18 0.53 15.00
N ALA A 179 -31.74 1.53 15.75
CA ALA A 179 -30.52 2.24 15.44
C ALA A 179 -29.31 1.27 15.38
N PRO A 180 -28.50 1.31 14.31
CA PRO A 180 -27.39 0.37 14.13
C PRO A 180 -26.27 0.68 15.12
N ASP A 181 -25.78 -0.35 15.83
CA ASP A 181 -24.55 -0.26 16.63
C ASP A 181 -23.33 -0.53 15.74
N LEU A 182 -22.71 0.55 15.25
CA LEU A 182 -21.58 0.46 14.33
C LEU A 182 -20.31 -0.07 14.99
N LEU A 183 -20.20 0.01 16.33
CA LEU A 183 -19.00 -0.43 17.06
C LEU A 183 -19.03 -1.93 17.34
N SER A 184 -20.22 -2.52 17.54
CA SER A 184 -20.35 -3.90 18.01
C SER A 184 -20.88 -4.86 16.93
N ASP A 185 -21.61 -4.38 15.92
CA ASP A 185 -22.16 -5.23 14.88
C ASP A 185 -21.06 -5.67 13.88
N PRO A 186 -20.77 -7.00 13.79
CA PRO A 186 -19.80 -7.51 12.85
C PRO A 186 -20.09 -7.18 11.39
N LYS A 187 -21.37 -7.05 11.01
CA LYS A 187 -21.78 -6.77 9.63
C LYS A 187 -21.43 -5.34 9.22
N LEU A 188 -21.42 -4.41 10.16
CA LEU A 188 -21.15 -2.99 9.93
C LEU A 188 -19.67 -2.65 10.08
N PHE A 189 -18.89 -3.54 10.69
CA PHE A 189 -17.47 -3.31 10.94
C PHE A 189 -16.66 -2.95 9.67
N PRO A 190 -16.79 -3.66 8.53
CA PRO A 190 -16.08 -3.25 7.30
C PRO A 190 -16.48 -1.85 6.83
N ALA A 191 -17.74 -1.48 6.93
CA ALA A 191 -18.23 -0.15 6.55
C ALA A 191 -17.66 0.95 7.45
N LEU A 192 -17.55 0.69 8.76
CA LEU A 192 -16.93 1.61 9.72
C LEU A 192 -15.46 1.87 9.36
N ILE A 193 -14.67 0.81 9.13
CA ILE A 193 -13.25 0.92 8.76
C ILE A 193 -13.08 1.68 7.44
N VAL A 194 -13.89 1.37 6.45
CA VAL A 194 -13.86 2.06 5.14
C VAL A 194 -14.26 3.53 5.28
N GLY A 195 -15.29 3.82 6.08
CA GLY A 195 -15.71 5.19 6.36
C GLY A 195 -14.61 6.02 7.01
N GLN A 196 -13.90 5.48 8.01
CA GLN A 196 -12.73 6.11 8.61
C GLN A 196 -11.63 6.38 7.56
N ASN A 197 -11.34 5.39 6.69
CA ASN A 197 -10.33 5.53 5.64
C ASN A 197 -10.71 6.61 4.62
N ILE A 198 -11.97 6.66 4.20
CA ILE A 198 -12.47 7.71 3.29
C ILE A 198 -12.29 9.07 3.94
N TRP A 199 -12.73 9.25 5.19
CA TRP A 199 -12.60 10.52 5.89
C TRP A 199 -11.15 10.95 6.05
N LYS A 200 -10.27 10.03 6.43
CA LYS A 200 -8.87 10.32 6.73
C LYS A 200 -8.02 10.52 5.47
N GLU A 201 -8.15 9.65 4.47
CA GLU A 201 -7.17 9.55 3.39
C GLU A 201 -7.61 10.22 2.07
N THR A 202 -8.91 10.48 1.88
CA THR A 202 -9.42 11.03 0.60
C THR A 202 -8.79 12.38 0.25
N GLY A 203 -8.68 13.28 1.23
CA GLY A 203 -8.11 14.61 0.98
C GLY A 203 -6.65 14.52 0.53
N TYR A 204 -5.83 13.80 1.28
CA TYR A 204 -4.41 13.65 0.95
C TYR A 204 -4.18 12.92 -0.38
N GLY A 205 -4.93 11.84 -0.62
CA GLY A 205 -4.88 11.11 -1.90
C GLY A 205 -5.24 11.96 -3.11
N THR A 206 -6.05 13.00 -2.92
CA THR A 206 -6.45 13.95 -3.97
C THR A 206 -5.28 14.75 -4.56
N ILE A 207 -4.19 14.93 -3.80
CA ILE A 207 -3.01 15.70 -4.24
C ILE A 207 -2.40 15.13 -5.52
N ILE A 208 -2.27 13.81 -5.59
CA ILE A 208 -1.68 13.11 -6.74
C ILE A 208 -2.52 13.36 -8.01
N TYR A 209 -3.84 13.24 -7.87
CA TYR A 209 -4.75 13.46 -9.01
C TYR A 209 -4.84 14.93 -9.41
N LEU A 210 -4.78 15.87 -8.46
CA LEU A 210 -4.71 17.31 -8.77
C LEU A 210 -3.41 17.68 -9.49
N ALA A 211 -2.29 17.05 -9.12
CA ALA A 211 -1.03 17.23 -9.84
C ALA A 211 -1.14 16.70 -11.28
N ALA A 212 -1.72 15.53 -11.48
CA ALA A 212 -1.98 14.97 -12.80
C ALA A 212 -2.93 15.86 -13.62
N LEU A 213 -4.01 16.37 -13.01
CA LEU A 213 -4.96 17.29 -13.64
C LEU A 213 -4.29 18.62 -14.08
N SER A 214 -3.34 19.12 -13.29
CA SER A 214 -2.62 20.35 -13.63
C SER A 214 -1.65 20.21 -14.80
N SER A 215 -1.27 19.00 -15.18
CA SER A 215 -0.40 18.71 -16.31
C SER A 215 -1.14 18.50 -17.65
N VAL A 216 -2.48 18.49 -17.61
CA VAL A 216 -3.30 18.32 -18.82
C VAL A 216 -3.22 19.56 -19.69
N ASP A 217 -3.00 19.36 -21.00
CA ASP A 217 -2.91 20.47 -21.96
C ASP A 217 -4.24 21.25 -22.04
N VAL A 218 -4.14 22.57 -21.84
CA VAL A 218 -5.28 23.49 -21.89
C VAL A 218 -5.90 23.51 -23.29
N GLN A 219 -5.12 23.30 -24.35
CA GLN A 219 -5.59 23.28 -25.73
C GLN A 219 -6.67 22.21 -25.97
N LEU A 220 -6.58 21.08 -25.29
CA LEU A 220 -7.61 20.03 -25.38
C LEU A 220 -8.97 20.53 -24.87
N TYR A 221 -8.98 21.30 -23.81
CA TYR A 221 -10.20 21.89 -23.27
C TYR A 221 -10.77 23.00 -24.17
N GLU A 222 -9.89 23.78 -24.80
CA GLU A 222 -10.29 24.85 -25.72
C GLU A 222 -10.89 24.26 -27.01
N ALA A 223 -10.26 23.25 -27.60
CA ALA A 223 -10.78 22.55 -28.77
C ALA A 223 -12.16 21.93 -28.49
N ALA A 224 -12.30 21.20 -27.41
CA ALA A 224 -13.57 20.58 -27.06
C ALA A 224 -14.68 21.60 -26.76
N LYS A 225 -14.35 22.79 -26.23
CA LYS A 225 -15.31 23.89 -26.05
C LYS A 225 -15.76 24.49 -27.38
N ILE A 226 -14.88 24.61 -28.35
CA ILE A 226 -15.24 25.06 -29.71
C ILE A 226 -16.21 24.07 -30.36
N ASP A 227 -16.03 22.76 -30.08
CA ASP A 227 -16.95 21.70 -30.51
C ASP A 227 -18.28 21.68 -29.71
N GLY A 228 -18.49 22.61 -28.78
CA GLY A 228 -19.73 22.75 -27.99
C GLY A 228 -19.80 21.84 -26.76
N ALA A 229 -18.69 21.24 -26.32
CA ALA A 229 -18.69 20.36 -25.15
C ALA A 229 -19.06 21.08 -23.86
N GLY A 230 -20.09 20.59 -23.16
CA GLY A 230 -20.46 20.98 -21.81
C GLY A 230 -19.48 20.44 -20.74
N ARG A 231 -19.63 20.92 -19.47
CA ARG A 231 -18.71 20.54 -18.37
C ARG A 231 -18.62 19.03 -18.13
N TRP A 232 -19.73 18.30 -18.17
CA TRP A 232 -19.76 16.85 -18.04
C TRP A 232 -19.05 16.15 -19.19
N GLN A 233 -19.22 16.64 -20.40
CA GLN A 233 -18.53 16.10 -21.59
C GLN A 233 -17.03 16.32 -21.49
N LEU A 234 -16.59 17.51 -21.07
CA LEU A 234 -15.18 17.83 -20.81
C LEU A 234 -14.59 16.88 -19.75
N MET A 235 -15.33 16.65 -18.66
CA MET A 235 -14.85 15.76 -17.59
C MET A 235 -14.67 14.31 -18.07
N TRP A 236 -15.65 13.77 -18.80
CA TRP A 236 -15.63 12.37 -19.23
C TRP A 236 -14.74 12.09 -20.44
N HIS A 237 -14.62 13.05 -21.39
CA HIS A 237 -13.92 12.82 -22.66
C HIS A 237 -12.55 13.50 -22.75
N VAL A 238 -12.24 14.45 -21.86
CA VAL A 238 -10.94 15.13 -21.82
C VAL A 238 -10.23 14.86 -20.50
N THR A 239 -10.86 15.24 -19.38
CA THR A 239 -10.21 15.22 -18.06
C THR A 239 -9.88 13.81 -17.59
N LEU A 240 -10.84 12.91 -17.51
CA LEU A 240 -10.65 11.53 -17.06
C LEU A 240 -9.70 10.73 -17.94
N PRO A 241 -9.82 10.76 -19.28
CA PRO A 241 -8.87 10.09 -20.16
C PRO A 241 -7.43 10.62 -20.00
N ALA A 242 -7.25 11.93 -19.82
CA ALA A 242 -5.93 12.52 -19.65
C ALA A 242 -5.19 12.07 -18.39
N ILE A 243 -5.92 11.79 -17.29
CA ILE A 243 -5.31 11.30 -16.03
C ILE A 243 -5.42 9.77 -15.86
N ARG A 244 -5.92 9.06 -16.88
CA ARG A 244 -6.15 7.61 -16.84
C ARG A 244 -4.89 6.83 -16.48
N GLY A 245 -3.73 7.20 -17.02
CA GLY A 245 -2.46 6.57 -16.67
C GLY A 245 -2.14 6.68 -15.18
N THR A 246 -2.36 7.84 -14.57
CA THR A 246 -2.18 8.04 -13.12
C THR A 246 -3.16 7.18 -12.31
N ILE A 247 -4.44 7.12 -12.73
CA ILE A 247 -5.45 6.28 -12.07
C ILE A 247 -5.03 4.80 -12.11
N VAL A 248 -4.59 4.31 -13.27
CA VAL A 248 -4.15 2.92 -13.44
C VAL A 248 -2.93 2.60 -12.59
N LEU A 249 -1.92 3.48 -12.55
CA LEU A 249 -0.74 3.32 -11.71
C LEU A 249 -1.11 3.21 -10.23
N MET A 250 -1.96 4.12 -9.75
CA MET A 250 -2.43 4.10 -8.35
C MET A 250 -3.29 2.87 -8.06
N LEU A 251 -4.08 2.41 -9.02
CA LEU A 251 -4.86 1.16 -8.89
C LEU A 251 -3.95 -0.06 -8.76
N ILE A 252 -2.91 -0.19 -9.59
CA ILE A 252 -1.95 -1.30 -9.50
C ILE A 252 -1.30 -1.33 -8.11
N MET A 253 -0.86 -0.16 -7.61
CA MET A 253 -0.28 -0.06 -6.27
C MET A 253 -1.29 -0.44 -5.18
N LYS A 254 -2.54 -0.02 -5.31
CA LYS A 254 -3.60 -0.35 -4.34
C LYS A 254 -3.95 -1.84 -4.35
N VAL A 255 -4.00 -2.45 -5.53
CA VAL A 255 -4.20 -3.91 -5.68
C VAL A 255 -3.07 -4.70 -5.03
N GLY A 256 -1.82 -4.23 -5.13
CA GLY A 256 -0.68 -4.84 -4.44
C GLY A 256 -0.78 -4.82 -2.92
N GLN A 257 -1.57 -3.91 -2.36
CA GLN A 257 -1.78 -3.79 -0.92
C GLN A 257 -3.09 -4.46 -0.44
N LEU A 258 -3.76 -5.23 -1.29
CA LEU A 258 -5.11 -5.73 -1.03
C LEU A 258 -5.18 -6.67 0.20
N LEU A 259 -4.12 -7.42 0.49
CA LEU A 259 -4.03 -8.26 1.70
C LEU A 259 -3.40 -7.54 2.90
N ASN A 260 -2.97 -6.28 2.74
CA ASN A 260 -2.45 -5.46 3.82
C ASN A 260 -3.56 -4.54 4.34
N THR A 261 -4.20 -4.97 5.40
CA THR A 261 -5.14 -4.15 6.14
C THR A 261 -4.38 -3.36 7.20
N SER A 262 -4.82 -2.14 7.51
CA SER A 262 -4.21 -1.33 8.58
C SER A 262 -4.34 -2.06 9.92
N TYR A 263 -3.29 -2.81 10.31
CA TYR A 263 -3.26 -3.54 11.59
C TYR A 263 -3.69 -2.64 12.76
N GLU A 264 -3.05 -1.48 12.90
CA GLU A 264 -3.26 -0.57 14.02
C GLU A 264 -4.72 -0.10 14.10
N GLN A 265 -5.30 0.30 12.97
CA GLN A 265 -6.69 0.73 12.90
C GLN A 265 -7.66 -0.37 13.30
N ILE A 266 -7.50 -1.57 12.72
CA ILE A 266 -8.39 -2.69 13.00
C ILE A 266 -8.25 -3.16 14.44
N PHE A 267 -7.01 -3.25 14.95
CA PHE A 267 -6.72 -3.68 16.33
C PHE A 267 -7.33 -2.72 17.35
N LEU A 268 -7.25 -1.40 17.12
CA LEU A 268 -7.85 -0.40 18.00
C LEU A 268 -9.39 -0.44 17.98
N MET A 269 -9.99 -0.81 16.85
CA MET A 269 -11.45 -0.89 16.70
C MET A 269 -12.03 -2.27 17.05
N GLN A 270 -11.17 -3.28 17.26
CA GLN A 270 -11.58 -4.64 17.56
C GLN A 270 -12.10 -4.77 19.00
N ASN A 271 -13.22 -5.47 19.16
CA ASN A 271 -13.78 -5.84 20.46
C ASN A 271 -14.33 -7.29 20.41
N SER A 272 -14.78 -7.82 21.53
CA SER A 272 -15.30 -9.19 21.62
C SER A 272 -16.53 -9.45 20.75
N MET A 273 -17.35 -8.45 20.50
CA MET A 273 -18.61 -8.57 19.74
C MET A 273 -18.39 -8.52 18.23
N ASN A 274 -17.46 -7.67 17.75
CA ASN A 274 -17.17 -7.52 16.32
C ASN A 274 -16.05 -8.43 15.81
N ARG A 275 -15.47 -9.28 16.67
CA ARG A 275 -14.29 -10.11 16.37
C ARG A 275 -14.49 -11.02 15.17
N ALA A 276 -15.70 -11.51 14.95
CA ALA A 276 -16.04 -12.36 13.80
C ALA A 276 -15.77 -11.69 12.44
N ALA A 277 -15.75 -10.35 12.36
CA ALA A 277 -15.46 -9.58 11.15
C ALA A 277 -14.15 -8.81 11.21
N SER A 278 -13.58 -8.57 12.40
CA SER A 278 -12.36 -7.79 12.62
C SER A 278 -11.09 -8.65 12.69
N ASP A 279 -11.19 -9.97 12.85
CA ASP A 279 -10.04 -10.86 12.74
C ASP A 279 -9.59 -10.94 11.28
N VAL A 280 -8.42 -10.35 11.01
CA VAL A 280 -7.76 -10.29 9.69
C VAL A 280 -6.35 -10.87 9.80
N PHE A 281 -5.69 -11.11 8.65
CA PHE A 281 -4.32 -11.65 8.69
C PHE A 281 -3.35 -10.79 9.50
N ASP A 282 -3.47 -9.46 9.48
CA ASP A 282 -2.57 -8.56 10.19
C ASP A 282 -2.75 -8.66 11.72
N THR A 283 -4.00 -8.71 12.21
CA THR A 283 -4.29 -8.91 13.65
C THR A 283 -3.91 -10.31 14.10
N TYR A 284 -4.07 -11.31 13.23
CA TYR A 284 -3.64 -12.69 13.52
C TYR A 284 -2.13 -12.81 13.66
N VAL A 285 -1.36 -12.22 12.73
CA VAL A 285 0.11 -12.18 12.80
C VAL A 285 0.59 -11.56 14.11
N TYR A 286 -0.03 -10.47 14.53
CA TYR A 286 0.31 -9.84 15.80
C TYR A 286 -0.06 -10.71 16.99
N THR A 287 -1.29 -11.19 17.06
CA THR A 287 -1.81 -11.94 18.21
C THR A 287 -1.09 -13.29 18.37
N LYS A 288 -0.91 -14.05 17.27
CA LYS A 288 -0.23 -15.34 17.32
C LYS A 288 1.29 -15.19 17.38
N GLY A 289 1.86 -14.21 16.66
CA GLY A 289 3.30 -13.99 16.61
C GLY A 289 3.83 -13.32 17.87
N ILE A 290 3.38 -12.10 18.13
CA ILE A 290 3.95 -11.29 19.22
C ILE A 290 3.39 -11.72 20.57
N THR A 291 2.06 -11.74 20.73
CA THR A 291 1.42 -12.06 22.02
C THR A 291 1.49 -13.54 22.32
N GLY A 292 1.33 -14.40 21.32
CA GLY A 292 1.30 -15.86 21.48
C GLY A 292 2.65 -16.56 21.28
N GLY A 293 3.74 -15.85 20.96
CA GLY A 293 5.09 -16.39 20.79
C GLY A 293 5.25 -17.36 19.60
N GLN A 294 4.24 -17.48 18.70
CA GLN A 294 4.28 -18.39 17.55
C GLN A 294 4.92 -17.69 16.33
N TYR A 295 6.17 -17.28 16.46
CA TYR A 295 6.89 -16.49 15.46
C TYR A 295 6.94 -17.16 14.10
N SER A 296 7.20 -18.47 14.03
CA SER A 296 7.25 -19.22 12.79
C SER A 296 5.91 -19.22 12.03
N LEU A 297 4.79 -19.36 12.73
CA LEU A 297 3.46 -19.30 12.12
C LEU A 297 3.13 -17.88 11.63
N ALA A 298 3.46 -16.88 12.43
CA ALA A 298 3.27 -15.47 12.07
C ALA A 298 4.10 -15.08 10.83
N THR A 299 5.37 -15.51 10.79
CA THR A 299 6.26 -15.27 9.66
C THR A 299 5.76 -15.99 8.40
N ALA A 300 5.31 -17.25 8.52
CA ALA A 300 4.71 -17.98 7.40
C ALA A 300 3.45 -17.29 6.87
N THR A 301 2.60 -16.76 7.75
CA THR A 301 1.41 -15.97 7.37
C THR A 301 1.79 -14.67 6.66
N GLY A 302 2.79 -13.94 7.16
CA GLY A 302 3.31 -12.73 6.54
C GLY A 302 3.92 -13.00 5.17
N LEU A 303 4.69 -14.09 5.02
CA LEU A 303 5.30 -14.49 3.75
C LEU A 303 4.23 -14.91 2.73
N PHE A 304 3.19 -15.63 3.15
CA PHE A 304 2.02 -15.94 2.32
C PHE A 304 1.36 -14.65 1.80
N LYS A 305 1.05 -13.68 2.66
CA LYS A 305 0.48 -12.39 2.27
C LYS A 305 1.34 -11.67 1.26
N SER A 306 2.64 -11.55 1.54
CA SER A 306 3.59 -10.85 0.66
C SER A 306 3.71 -11.51 -0.71
N THR A 307 3.71 -12.84 -0.76
CA THR A 307 3.74 -13.60 -2.02
C THR A 307 2.48 -13.34 -2.85
N ILE A 308 1.29 -13.40 -2.24
CA ILE A 308 0.04 -13.09 -2.94
C ILE A 308 0.02 -11.62 -3.40
N SER A 309 0.43 -10.67 -2.54
CA SER A 309 0.53 -9.25 -2.90
C SER A 309 1.43 -9.02 -4.11
N MET A 310 2.59 -9.67 -4.14
CA MET A 310 3.51 -9.61 -5.29
C MET A 310 2.87 -10.17 -6.56
N LEU A 311 2.23 -11.33 -6.48
CA LEU A 311 1.52 -11.92 -7.62
C LEU A 311 0.40 -11.02 -8.13
N MET A 312 -0.32 -10.35 -7.23
CA MET A 312 -1.38 -9.40 -7.58
C MET A 312 -0.82 -8.15 -8.29
N VAL A 313 0.30 -7.58 -7.83
CA VAL A 313 0.96 -6.46 -8.51
C VAL A 313 1.40 -6.85 -9.92
N VAL A 314 2.09 -7.98 -10.05
CA VAL A 314 2.57 -8.46 -11.36
C VAL A 314 1.39 -8.70 -12.32
N SER A 315 0.32 -9.34 -11.83
CA SER A 315 -0.87 -9.60 -12.61
C SER A 315 -1.58 -8.32 -13.02
N ALA A 316 -1.78 -7.38 -12.08
CA ALA A 316 -2.41 -6.09 -12.34
C ALA A 316 -1.59 -5.26 -13.34
N ASN A 317 -0.26 -5.24 -13.19
CA ASN A 317 0.65 -4.57 -14.12
C ASN A 317 0.57 -5.17 -15.54
N LYS A 318 0.52 -6.51 -15.64
CA LYS A 318 0.35 -7.19 -16.92
C LYS A 318 -1.00 -6.87 -17.58
N ILE A 319 -2.08 -6.88 -16.80
CA ILE A 319 -3.43 -6.53 -17.29
C ILE A 319 -3.45 -5.07 -17.79
N ALA A 320 -2.88 -4.13 -17.03
CA ALA A 320 -2.81 -2.73 -17.44
C ALA A 320 -2.09 -2.55 -18.79
N LYS A 321 -0.94 -3.22 -18.99
CA LYS A 321 -0.23 -3.23 -20.26
C LYS A 321 -1.05 -3.82 -21.41
N LEU A 322 -1.77 -4.91 -21.17
CA LEU A 322 -2.66 -5.51 -22.18
C LEU A 322 -3.82 -4.58 -22.56
N CYS A 323 -4.26 -3.72 -21.63
CA CYS A 323 -5.27 -2.68 -21.88
C CYS A 323 -4.69 -1.41 -22.54
N GLY A 324 -3.41 -1.40 -22.93
CA GLY A 324 -2.76 -0.27 -23.59
C GLY A 324 -2.30 0.85 -22.65
N GLU A 325 -2.23 0.59 -21.34
CA GLU A 325 -1.76 1.55 -20.34
C GLU A 325 -0.27 1.37 -20.02
N SER A 326 0.38 2.45 -19.59
CA SER A 326 1.73 2.38 -19.06
C SER A 326 1.72 1.63 -17.73
N GLY A 327 2.44 0.51 -17.64
CA GLY A 327 2.61 -0.20 -16.38
C GLY A 327 3.62 0.50 -15.46
N LEU A 328 3.91 -0.16 -14.32
CA LEU A 328 4.92 0.31 -13.35
C LEU A 328 6.35 0.16 -13.87
N TYR A 329 6.62 -0.84 -14.70
CA TYR A 329 7.93 -1.17 -15.27
C TYR A 329 7.77 -1.80 -16.65
#